data_0045574b1263459496881b95eada1cb9
#
_entry.id   0045574b1263459496881b95eada1cb9
#
_cell.length_a   1.000
_cell.length_b   1.000
_cell.length_c   1.000
_cell.angle_alpha   90.00
_cell.angle_beta   90.00
_cell.angle_gamma   90.00
#
_symmetry.space_group_name_H-M   'P 1'
#
loop_
_entity.id
_entity.type
_entity.pdbx_description
1 polymer ?
#
loop_
_entity_poly.entity_id
_entity_poly.type
_entity_poly.pdbx_seq_one_letter_code
_entity_poly.pdbx_strand_id
1 'polypeptide(L)'
;DMLSRMFDGMGKPIDGGPDILPEKRMDINGLPMNPAARSYPEEFIQTGVSAIDGLNTLVRGQKLPIFSASGLPHANLAAQIARQAKVRGTSESFAVVFAAMGITFEEANFFMESFRETGAIDRSVMFINLANDPAVERIATPRMALTAAEYLAFEKNMHVLVILTD
;
A
#
# COMPACT_ATOMS: atom_id res chain seq x y z
N ASP A 1 -4.23 -7.01 14.58
CA ASP A 1 -3.54 -7.20 13.33
C ASP A 1 -4.29 -6.50 12.20
N MET A 2 -3.57 -5.69 11.39
CA MET A 2 -4.16 -4.90 10.31
C MET A 2 -4.15 -5.62 8.96
N LEU A 3 -3.38 -6.69 8.81
CA LEU A 3 -3.38 -7.50 7.59
C LEU A 3 -4.76 -8.10 7.33
N SER A 4 -5.11 -8.23 6.06
CA SER A 4 -6.43 -8.69 5.58
C SER A 4 -7.59 -7.75 5.92
N ARG A 5 -7.30 -6.50 6.34
CA ARG A 5 -8.32 -5.54 6.77
C ARG A 5 -8.38 -4.30 5.89
N MET A 6 -9.54 -3.67 5.88
CA MET A 6 -9.83 -2.44 5.15
C MET A 6 -10.25 -1.33 6.12
N PHE A 7 -9.66 -0.14 5.94
CA PHE A 7 -9.84 1.02 6.80
C PHE A 7 -10.25 2.25 5.98
N ASP A 8 -10.94 3.18 6.63
CA ASP A 8 -11.14 4.53 6.09
C ASP A 8 -9.84 5.36 6.17
N GLY A 9 -9.91 6.62 5.74
CA GLY A 9 -8.77 7.55 5.76
C GLY A 9 -8.27 7.91 7.15
N MET A 10 -9.01 7.56 8.20
CA MET A 10 -8.64 7.78 9.62
C MET A 10 -8.28 6.48 10.35
N GLY A 11 -8.24 5.37 9.64
CA GLY A 11 -7.88 4.08 10.21
C GLY A 11 -8.99 3.35 10.96
N LYS A 12 -10.26 3.74 10.74
CA LYS A 12 -11.40 2.97 11.25
C LYS A 12 -11.72 1.81 10.31
N PRO A 13 -12.02 0.61 10.82
CA PRO A 13 -12.43 -0.50 9.99
C PRO A 13 -13.70 -0.19 9.18
N ILE A 14 -13.68 -0.52 7.89
CA ILE A 14 -14.83 -0.40 6.97
C ILE A 14 -15.26 -1.76 6.38
N ASP A 15 -14.61 -2.82 6.80
CA ASP A 15 -14.83 -4.19 6.33
C ASP A 15 -15.88 -4.96 7.16
N GLY A 16 -16.53 -4.31 8.13
CA GLY A 16 -17.48 -4.94 9.05
C GLY A 16 -16.83 -5.76 10.16
N GLY A 17 -15.50 -5.78 10.24
CA GLY A 17 -14.77 -6.45 11.30
C GLY A 17 -14.70 -5.64 12.60
N PRO A 18 -14.21 -6.25 13.69
CA PRO A 18 -14.07 -5.56 14.98
C PRO A 18 -13.00 -4.47 14.93
N ASP A 19 -13.04 -3.56 15.89
CA ASP A 19 -11.98 -2.58 16.11
C ASP A 19 -10.64 -3.27 16.34
N ILE A 20 -9.57 -2.62 15.88
CA ILE A 20 -8.22 -3.13 16.07
C ILE A 20 -7.78 -2.97 17.53
N LEU A 21 -7.34 -4.06 18.13
CA LEU A 21 -6.61 -4.04 19.40
C LEU A 21 -5.14 -3.78 19.09
N PRO A 22 -4.63 -2.56 19.32
CA PRO A 22 -3.29 -2.22 18.87
C PRO A 22 -2.21 -2.90 19.71
N GLU A 23 -1.30 -3.58 19.06
CA GLU A 23 -0.06 -4.07 19.67
C GLU A 23 0.89 -2.89 19.98
N LYS A 24 0.90 -1.89 19.11
CA LYS A 24 1.70 -0.68 19.24
C LYS A 24 0.95 0.54 18.67
N ARG A 25 1.14 1.69 19.30
CA ARG A 25 0.68 2.98 18.79
C ARG A 25 1.89 3.79 18.33
N MET A 26 1.82 4.36 17.14
CA MET A 26 2.91 5.12 16.54
C MET A 26 2.42 6.49 16.08
N ASP A 27 3.30 7.49 16.11
CA ASP A 27 3.02 8.80 15.52
C ASP A 27 3.10 8.70 13.99
N ILE A 28 2.05 9.14 13.31
CA ILE A 28 1.98 9.11 11.83
C ILE A 28 2.91 10.11 11.15
N ASN A 29 3.48 11.07 11.88
CA ASN A 29 4.49 11.98 11.35
C ASN A 29 5.86 11.31 11.21
N GLY A 30 6.07 10.18 11.88
CA GLY A 30 7.31 9.43 11.85
C GLY A 30 8.50 10.19 12.48
N LEU A 31 9.66 9.63 12.27
CA LEU A 31 10.93 10.23 12.68
C LEU A 31 11.83 10.45 11.46
N PRO A 32 12.62 11.53 11.43
CA PRO A 32 13.57 11.75 10.34
C PRO A 32 14.63 10.64 10.34
N MET A 33 14.90 10.09 9.16
CA MET A 33 15.97 9.11 8.99
C MET A 33 17.27 9.81 8.62
N ASN A 34 18.34 9.48 9.34
CA ASN A 34 19.67 9.93 8.96
C ASN A 34 20.05 9.36 7.59
N PRO A 35 20.39 10.21 6.60
CA PRO A 35 20.77 9.75 5.26
C PRO A 35 21.92 8.74 5.26
N ALA A 36 22.85 8.84 6.21
CA ALA A 36 23.96 7.90 6.35
C ALA A 36 23.54 6.49 6.79
N ALA A 37 22.35 6.33 7.33
CA ALA A 37 21.78 5.02 7.71
C ALA A 37 21.11 4.28 6.56
N ARG A 38 21.06 4.89 5.37
CA ARG A 38 20.44 4.27 4.19
C ARG A 38 21.41 3.29 3.52
N SER A 39 20.91 2.11 3.20
CA SER A 39 21.60 1.14 2.37
C SER A 39 21.23 1.33 0.89
N TYR A 40 22.13 0.98 -0.02
CA TYR A 40 21.79 0.92 -1.43
C TYR A 40 20.78 -0.20 -1.68
N PRO A 41 19.73 0.03 -2.49
CA PRO A 41 18.75 -1.00 -2.82
C PRO A 41 19.36 -2.05 -3.75
N GLU A 42 19.17 -3.33 -3.42
CA GLU A 42 19.71 -4.45 -4.19
C GLU A 42 18.63 -5.48 -4.56
N GLU A 43 17.53 -5.53 -3.81
CA GLU A 43 16.52 -6.57 -3.97
C GLU A 43 15.45 -6.15 -5.00
N PHE A 44 15.30 -6.96 -6.03
CA PHE A 44 14.34 -6.76 -7.11
C PHE A 44 12.91 -7.10 -6.67
N ILE A 45 11.99 -6.17 -6.89
CA ILE A 45 10.55 -6.38 -6.71
C ILE A 45 9.94 -6.64 -8.08
N GLN A 46 9.47 -7.85 -8.30
CA GLN A 46 8.77 -8.23 -9.51
C GLN A 46 7.32 -7.77 -9.42
N THR A 47 6.92 -6.80 -10.26
CA THR A 47 5.55 -6.28 -10.28
C THR A 47 4.61 -7.13 -11.13
N GLY A 48 5.14 -7.95 -12.02
CA GLY A 48 4.39 -8.72 -13.01
C GLY A 48 4.00 -7.92 -14.25
N VAL A 49 4.45 -6.66 -14.35
CA VAL A 49 4.25 -5.79 -15.50
C VAL A 49 5.58 -5.68 -16.26
N SER A 50 5.65 -6.22 -17.48
CA SER A 50 6.90 -6.34 -18.23
C SER A 50 7.59 -5.00 -18.52
N ALA A 51 6.82 -3.94 -18.77
CA ALA A 51 7.35 -2.60 -19.00
C ALA A 51 8.01 -2.01 -17.73
N ILE A 52 7.52 -2.34 -16.56
CA ILE A 52 8.13 -1.94 -15.28
C ILE A 52 9.35 -2.84 -15.00
N ASP A 53 9.15 -4.15 -14.99
CA ASP A 53 10.17 -5.11 -14.59
C ASP A 53 11.38 -5.11 -15.55
N GLY A 54 11.17 -4.81 -16.82
CA GLY A 54 12.23 -4.81 -17.83
C GLY A 54 12.89 -3.45 -18.09
N LEU A 55 12.16 -2.34 -17.96
CA LEU A 55 12.64 -1.02 -18.37
C LEU A 55 12.72 0.00 -17.23
N ASN A 56 11.91 -0.15 -16.20
CA ASN A 56 11.84 0.75 -15.05
C ASN A 56 11.87 -0.07 -13.75
N THR A 57 12.80 -0.98 -13.65
CA THR A 57 12.92 -1.97 -12.58
C THR A 57 12.73 -1.36 -11.19
N LEU A 58 11.77 -1.93 -10.44
CA LEU A 58 11.52 -1.54 -9.07
C LEU A 58 12.41 -2.37 -8.13
N VAL A 59 13.13 -1.69 -7.25
CA VAL A 59 13.93 -2.34 -6.21
C VAL A 59 13.48 -1.88 -4.82
N ARG A 60 13.74 -2.68 -3.81
CA ARG A 60 13.38 -2.38 -2.43
C ARG A 60 13.99 -1.05 -1.99
N GLY A 61 13.19 -0.18 -1.38
CA GLY A 61 13.58 1.16 -0.97
C GLY A 61 13.47 2.24 -2.06
N GLN A 62 13.09 1.87 -3.28
CA GLN A 62 12.87 2.80 -4.38
C GLN A 62 11.42 3.29 -4.45
N LYS A 63 11.25 4.50 -4.97
CA LYS A 63 9.95 5.05 -5.35
C LYS A 63 9.83 5.00 -6.87
N LEU A 64 8.71 4.51 -7.37
CA LEU A 64 8.38 4.49 -8.80
C LEU A 64 7.10 5.30 -9.02
N PRO A 65 7.20 6.55 -9.48
CA PRO A 65 6.02 7.33 -9.83
C PRO A 65 5.44 6.85 -11.16
N ILE A 66 4.11 6.69 -11.21
CA ILE A 66 3.36 6.37 -12.42
C ILE A 66 2.38 7.49 -12.67
N PHE A 67 2.57 8.22 -13.76
CA PHE A 67 1.67 9.29 -14.17
C PHE A 67 0.66 8.75 -15.18
N SER A 68 -0.59 9.13 -15.00
CA SER A 68 -1.70 8.70 -15.86
C SER A 68 -2.59 9.88 -16.22
N ALA A 69 -3.08 9.91 -17.44
CA ALA A 69 -4.12 10.84 -17.85
C ALA A 69 -5.50 10.30 -17.46
N SER A 70 -6.48 11.21 -17.38
CA SER A 70 -7.87 10.84 -17.14
C SER A 70 -8.38 9.86 -18.21
N GLY A 71 -9.15 8.85 -17.79
CA GLY A 71 -9.71 7.83 -18.65
C GLY A 71 -8.78 6.65 -18.98
N LEU A 72 -7.53 6.68 -18.53
CA LEU A 72 -6.64 5.52 -18.64
C LEU A 72 -6.85 4.53 -17.46
N PRO A 73 -6.59 3.23 -17.66
CA PRO A 73 -6.90 2.20 -16.67
C PRO A 73 -5.86 2.12 -15.53
N HIS A 74 -5.52 3.24 -14.89
CA HIS A 74 -4.53 3.29 -13.83
C HIS A 74 -4.95 2.50 -12.57
N ALA A 75 -6.26 2.46 -12.26
CA ALA A 75 -6.78 1.66 -11.16
C ALA A 75 -6.54 0.16 -11.40
N ASN A 76 -6.75 -0.32 -12.63
CA ASN A 76 -6.50 -1.70 -13.01
C ASN A 76 -5.01 -2.05 -12.90
N LEU A 77 -4.12 -1.12 -13.29
CA LEU A 77 -2.68 -1.30 -13.15
C LEU A 77 -2.27 -1.42 -11.68
N ALA A 78 -2.77 -0.54 -10.82
CA ALA A 78 -2.50 -0.59 -9.38
C ALA A 78 -2.98 -1.91 -8.75
N ALA A 79 -4.19 -2.34 -9.06
CA ALA A 79 -4.76 -3.61 -8.59
C ALA A 79 -3.95 -4.83 -9.10
N GLN A 80 -3.50 -4.80 -10.35
CA GLN A 80 -2.66 -5.85 -10.93
C GLN A 80 -1.30 -5.94 -10.21
N ILE A 81 -0.64 -4.84 -9.97
CA ILE A 81 0.62 -4.80 -9.23
C ILE A 81 0.44 -5.35 -7.81
N ALA A 82 -0.60 -4.91 -7.10
CA ALA A 82 -0.91 -5.40 -5.75
C ALA A 82 -1.10 -6.92 -5.71
N ARG A 83 -1.76 -7.49 -6.72
CA ARG A 83 -2.00 -8.92 -6.84
C ARG A 83 -0.75 -9.71 -7.18
N GLN A 84 0.10 -9.20 -8.07
CA GLN A 84 1.21 -9.94 -8.68
C GLN A 84 2.57 -9.69 -8.02
N ALA A 85 2.73 -8.58 -7.31
CA ALA A 85 4.02 -8.18 -6.76
C ALA A 85 4.61 -9.20 -5.79
N LYS A 86 5.89 -9.46 -5.95
CA LYS A 86 6.68 -10.35 -5.11
C LYS A 86 8.16 -10.01 -5.17
N VAL A 87 8.91 -10.39 -4.15
CA VAL A 87 10.38 -10.34 -4.16
C VAL A 87 10.91 -11.68 -4.66
N ARG A 88 11.81 -11.65 -5.65
CA ARG A 88 12.45 -12.85 -6.17
C ARG A 88 13.58 -13.31 -5.27
N GLY A 89 13.66 -14.62 -5.07
CA GLY A 89 14.81 -15.27 -4.42
C GLY A 89 14.76 -15.26 -2.90
N THR A 90 13.67 -14.80 -2.28
CA THR A 90 13.50 -14.87 -0.83
C THR A 90 12.25 -15.67 -0.45
N SER A 91 12.31 -16.32 0.72
CA SER A 91 11.15 -16.96 1.36
C SER A 91 10.49 -16.04 2.40
N GLU A 92 10.92 -14.78 2.49
CA GLU A 92 10.40 -13.83 3.45
C GLU A 92 8.95 -13.43 3.13
N SER A 93 8.20 -13.12 4.17
CA SER A 93 6.81 -12.69 4.06
C SER A 93 6.71 -11.37 3.29
N PHE A 94 5.77 -11.31 2.35
CA PHE A 94 5.51 -10.13 1.53
C PHE A 94 4.13 -9.55 1.85
N ALA A 95 4.06 -8.25 2.08
CA ALA A 95 2.81 -7.54 2.32
C ALA A 95 2.65 -6.35 1.36
N VAL A 96 1.41 -5.98 1.11
CA VAL A 96 1.04 -4.79 0.36
C VAL A 96 0.29 -3.84 1.28
N VAL A 97 0.70 -2.58 1.33
CA VAL A 97 -0.08 -1.52 1.94
C VAL A 97 -0.63 -0.64 0.83
N PHE A 98 -1.94 -0.64 0.67
CA PHE A 98 -2.63 0.08 -0.38
C PHE A 98 -3.38 1.26 0.22
N ALA A 99 -3.14 2.45 -0.30
CA ALA A 99 -3.90 3.64 0.10
C ALA A 99 -4.42 4.39 -1.12
N ALA A 100 -5.73 4.56 -1.16
CA ALA A 100 -6.42 5.33 -2.18
C ALA A 100 -6.94 6.64 -1.57
N MET A 101 -6.56 7.76 -2.18
CA MET A 101 -6.87 9.10 -1.70
C MET A 101 -7.75 9.84 -2.70
N GLY A 102 -8.92 10.31 -2.22
CA GLY A 102 -9.82 11.13 -3.00
C GLY A 102 -10.49 10.41 -4.17
N ILE A 103 -10.67 9.11 -4.08
CA ILE A 103 -11.28 8.29 -5.13
C ILE A 103 -12.81 8.31 -5.07
N THR A 104 -13.46 7.95 -6.18
CA THR A 104 -14.92 7.80 -6.22
C THR A 104 -15.36 6.54 -5.49
N PHE A 105 -16.65 6.47 -5.17
CA PHE A 105 -17.23 5.27 -4.54
C PHE A 105 -17.13 4.05 -5.45
N GLU A 106 -17.29 4.23 -6.77
CA GLU A 106 -17.14 3.16 -7.75
C GLU A 106 -15.71 2.60 -7.79
N GLU A 107 -14.71 3.48 -7.77
CA GLU A 107 -13.30 3.07 -7.72
C GLU A 107 -12.97 2.36 -6.40
N ALA A 108 -13.52 2.84 -5.27
CA ALA A 108 -13.35 2.18 -3.98
C ALA A 108 -13.91 0.75 -4.00
N ASN A 109 -15.13 0.59 -4.52
CA ASN A 109 -15.75 -0.73 -4.68
C ASN A 109 -14.92 -1.63 -5.61
N PHE A 110 -14.46 -1.10 -6.73
CA PHE A 110 -13.58 -1.84 -7.65
C PHE A 110 -12.34 -2.39 -6.93
N PHE A 111 -11.64 -1.56 -6.15
CA PHE A 111 -10.47 -2.02 -5.41
C PHE A 111 -10.82 -3.06 -4.35
N MET A 112 -11.86 -2.81 -3.55
CA MET A 112 -12.27 -3.73 -2.49
C MET A 112 -12.69 -5.10 -3.04
N GLU A 113 -13.46 -5.13 -4.12
CA GLU A 113 -13.87 -6.36 -4.79
C GLU A 113 -12.69 -7.07 -5.42
N SER A 114 -11.86 -6.36 -6.18
CA SER A 114 -10.66 -6.93 -6.83
C SER A 114 -9.71 -7.59 -5.83
N PHE A 115 -9.48 -6.94 -4.68
CA PHE A 115 -8.60 -7.51 -3.64
C PHE A 115 -9.22 -8.74 -2.98
N ARG A 116 -10.54 -8.78 -2.79
CA ARG A 116 -11.24 -9.94 -2.24
C ARG A 116 -11.28 -11.11 -3.21
N GLU A 117 -11.69 -10.88 -4.44
CA GLU A 117 -11.84 -11.90 -5.46
C GLU A 117 -10.52 -12.57 -5.84
N THR A 118 -9.45 -11.81 -5.87
CA THR A 118 -8.11 -12.31 -6.23
C THR A 118 -7.34 -12.89 -5.04
N GLY A 119 -7.86 -12.75 -3.82
CA GLY A 119 -7.16 -13.14 -2.59
C GLY A 119 -6.00 -12.20 -2.21
N ALA A 120 -5.81 -11.09 -2.93
CA ALA A 120 -4.76 -10.13 -2.61
C ALA A 120 -4.95 -9.48 -1.23
N ILE A 121 -6.18 -9.43 -0.73
CA ILE A 121 -6.50 -8.91 0.61
C ILE A 121 -5.76 -9.65 1.72
N ASP A 122 -5.52 -10.94 1.59
CA ASP A 122 -4.93 -11.77 2.66
C ASP A 122 -3.54 -11.30 3.08
N ARG A 123 -2.83 -10.62 2.19
CA ARG A 123 -1.51 -10.04 2.42
C ARG A 123 -1.49 -8.51 2.39
N SER A 124 -2.66 -7.90 2.43
CA SER A 124 -2.79 -6.45 2.24
C SER A 124 -3.40 -5.75 3.45
N VAL A 125 -3.02 -4.49 3.61
CA VAL A 125 -3.71 -3.50 4.44
C VAL A 125 -4.21 -2.42 3.50
N MET A 126 -5.50 -2.09 3.56
CA MET A 126 -6.11 -1.09 2.69
C MET A 126 -6.60 0.11 3.48
N PHE A 127 -6.27 1.31 3.00
CA PHE A 127 -6.80 2.58 3.47
C PHE A 127 -7.55 3.26 2.33
N ILE A 128 -8.81 3.58 2.53
CA ILE A 128 -9.69 4.16 1.51
C ILE A 128 -10.20 5.51 1.99
N ASN A 129 -9.82 6.57 1.30
CA ASN A 129 -10.37 7.91 1.48
C ASN A 129 -11.17 8.28 0.23
N LEU A 130 -12.45 8.56 0.41
CA LEU A 130 -13.35 8.92 -0.67
C LEU A 130 -13.25 10.42 -1.03
N ALA A 131 -13.66 10.77 -2.24
CA ALA A 131 -13.62 12.15 -2.73
C ALA A 131 -14.47 13.12 -1.91
N ASN A 132 -15.55 12.62 -1.27
CA ASN A 132 -16.44 13.38 -0.40
C ASN A 132 -16.04 13.36 1.08
N ASP A 133 -14.97 12.64 1.45
CA ASP A 133 -14.44 12.68 2.81
C ASP A 133 -13.70 13.99 3.09
N PRO A 134 -13.56 14.42 4.36
CA PRO A 134 -12.86 15.63 4.71
C PRO A 134 -11.42 15.69 4.15
N ALA A 135 -10.99 16.85 3.67
CA ALA A 135 -9.66 17.03 3.08
C ALA A 135 -8.52 16.71 4.07
N VAL A 136 -8.75 16.91 5.36
CA VAL A 136 -7.77 16.60 6.42
C VAL A 136 -7.48 15.11 6.51
N GLU A 137 -8.48 14.27 6.28
CA GLU A 137 -8.32 12.82 6.23
C GLU A 137 -7.45 12.40 5.05
N ARG A 138 -7.63 13.06 3.90
CA ARG A 138 -6.83 12.82 2.69
C ARG A 138 -5.35 13.10 2.91
N ILE A 139 -5.02 14.11 3.72
CA ILE A 139 -3.63 14.42 4.10
C ILE A 139 -3.06 13.37 5.08
N ALA A 140 -3.89 12.86 5.97
CA ALA A 140 -3.48 11.86 6.96
C ALA A 140 -3.32 10.45 6.38
N THR A 141 -4.16 10.06 5.42
CA THR A 141 -4.22 8.72 4.84
C THR A 141 -2.87 8.16 4.37
N PRO A 142 -2.06 8.88 3.56
CA PRO A 142 -0.76 8.34 3.12
C PRO A 142 0.22 8.20 4.29
N ARG A 143 0.16 9.07 5.29
CA ARG A 143 1.00 8.95 6.49
C ARG A 143 0.64 7.73 7.33
N MET A 144 -0.64 7.44 7.48
CA MET A 144 -1.10 6.24 8.16
C MET A 144 -0.68 4.97 7.42
N ALA A 145 -0.83 4.96 6.11
CA ALA A 145 -0.39 3.85 5.26
C ALA A 145 1.12 3.60 5.41
N LEU A 146 1.93 4.66 5.35
CA LEU A 146 3.38 4.54 5.53
C LEU A 146 3.75 4.07 6.95
N THR A 147 3.07 4.55 7.98
CA THR A 147 3.29 4.12 9.37
C THR A 147 2.97 2.63 9.54
N ALA A 148 1.87 2.15 8.95
CA ALA A 148 1.53 0.72 8.95
C ALA A 148 2.59 -0.10 8.19
N ALA A 149 3.07 0.41 7.05
CA ALA A 149 4.12 -0.23 6.27
C ALA A 149 5.45 -0.31 7.04
N GLU A 150 5.84 0.76 7.72
CA GLU A 150 7.03 0.80 8.58
C GLU A 150 6.95 -0.25 9.69
N TYR A 151 5.82 -0.36 10.35
CA TYR A 151 5.61 -1.39 11.38
C TYR A 151 5.79 -2.80 10.81
N LEU A 152 5.17 -3.10 9.68
CA LEU A 152 5.30 -4.41 9.03
C LEU A 152 6.74 -4.68 8.59
N ALA A 153 7.43 -3.67 8.05
CA ALA A 153 8.79 -3.83 7.54
C ALA A 153 9.82 -3.96 8.67
N PHE A 154 9.77 -3.10 9.69
CA PHE A 154 10.83 -3.02 10.70
C PHE A 154 10.57 -3.85 11.96
N GLU A 155 9.31 -4.02 12.35
CA GLU A 155 8.97 -4.80 13.54
C GLU A 155 8.60 -6.26 13.20
N LYS A 156 8.05 -6.50 12.03
CA LYS A 156 7.64 -7.86 11.57
C LYS A 156 8.58 -8.45 10.52
N ASN A 157 9.63 -7.73 10.11
CA ASN A 157 10.61 -8.16 9.11
C ASN A 157 9.97 -8.66 7.79
N MET A 158 8.96 -7.94 7.32
CA MET A 158 8.28 -8.25 6.05
C MET A 158 8.84 -7.40 4.92
N HIS A 159 8.84 -7.94 3.71
CA HIS A 159 8.93 -7.09 2.51
C HIS A 159 7.59 -6.39 2.30
N VAL A 160 7.60 -5.07 2.21
CA VAL A 160 6.38 -4.29 2.07
C VAL A 160 6.43 -3.43 0.81
N LEU A 161 5.43 -3.61 -0.05
CA LEU A 161 5.16 -2.71 -1.17
C LEU A 161 4.03 -1.76 -0.76
N VAL A 162 4.31 -0.46 -0.84
CA VAL A 162 3.29 0.57 -0.62
C VAL A 162 2.81 1.09 -1.96
N ILE A 163 1.50 1.04 -2.20
CA ILE A 163 0.86 1.60 -3.39
C ILE A 163 -0.02 2.76 -2.95
N LEU A 164 0.33 3.96 -3.38
CA LEU A 164 -0.43 5.18 -3.12
C LEU A 164 -1.07 5.63 -4.43
N THR A 165 -2.40 5.67 -4.49
CA THR A 165 -3.13 6.17 -5.65
C THR A 165 -3.91 7.43 -5.27
N ASP A 166 -3.85 8.41 -6.17
CA ASP A 166 -4.45 9.73 -6.00
C ASP A 166 -5.32 10.09 -7.21
#